data_d0128c082cc40dbdcbcfbc70d7df126f
#
_entry.id   d0128c082cc40dbdcbcfbc70d7df126f
#
_cell.length_a   1.000
_cell.length_b   1.000
_cell.length_c   1.000
_cell.angle_alpha   90.00
_cell.angle_beta   90.00
_cell.angle_gamma   90.00
#
_symmetry.space_group_name_H-M   'P 1'
#
loop_
_entity.id
_entity.type
_entity.pdbx_description
1 polymer ?
#
loop_
_entity_poly.entity_id
_entity_poly.type
_entity_poly.pdbx_seq_one_letter_code
_entity_poly.pdbx_strand_id
1 'polypeptide(L)'
;MVFDSIGKLFLPNEELCVVKCRHDLPTLYSNLRANGYDLFRSLPFNENGIVLPKDKRVDTLFSQVFLFFDYDFQNKMGTQKVNNILYEMLDFFNDETENGKLYINYPMIESLKYTKEMPDAEYWKYVATRHECAKHLFKGNAERFAYAQAKAFRFINLAKTRREIVISNWEKLKIQNVCKANYLVFGSNTIPLEKSIINQKSIFEAQKEKYVDSNEMVSILNSFPIFLYDYFK
;
A
#
# COMPACT_ATOMS: atom_id res chain seq x y z
N MET A 1 11.74 7.62 -0.74
CA MET A 1 11.66 7.93 0.72
C MET A 1 11.04 6.79 1.52
N VAL A 2 9.74 6.38 1.28
CA VAL A 2 9.12 5.25 2.01
C VAL A 2 9.93 3.98 1.82
N PHE A 3 10.14 3.53 0.59
CA PHE A 3 10.96 2.35 0.28
C PHE A 3 12.40 2.46 0.76
N ASP A 4 13.02 3.65 0.67
CA ASP A 4 14.37 3.88 1.18
C ASP A 4 14.43 3.74 2.72
N SER A 5 13.41 4.23 3.42
CA SER A 5 13.28 4.06 4.87
C SER A 5 13.13 2.58 5.25
N ILE A 6 12.20 1.88 4.60
CA ILE A 6 11.96 0.45 4.86
C ILE A 6 13.20 -0.39 4.52
N GLY A 7 13.77 -0.20 3.33
CA GLY A 7 14.94 -0.96 2.89
C GLY A 7 16.12 -0.80 3.85
N LYS A 8 16.48 0.43 4.22
CA LYS A 8 17.61 0.69 5.12
C LYS A 8 17.39 0.23 6.57
N LEU A 9 16.15 0.18 7.04
CA LEU A 9 15.85 -0.15 8.43
C LEU A 9 15.52 -1.61 8.65
N PHE A 10 14.75 -2.20 7.75
CA PHE A 10 14.15 -3.51 7.95
C PHE A 10 14.66 -4.57 6.97
N LEU A 11 15.25 -4.16 5.85
CA LEU A 11 15.78 -5.05 4.81
C LEU A 11 17.26 -4.73 4.48
N PRO A 12 18.13 -4.55 5.49
CA PRO A 12 19.51 -4.04 5.25
C PRO A 12 20.41 -5.02 4.50
N ASN A 13 20.04 -6.32 4.46
CA ASN A 13 20.79 -7.39 3.82
C ASN A 13 20.16 -7.84 2.50
N GLU A 14 19.04 -7.24 2.09
CA GLU A 14 18.34 -7.59 0.86
C GLU A 14 18.78 -6.69 -0.29
N GLU A 15 18.96 -7.27 -1.47
CA GLU A 15 19.15 -6.51 -2.70
C GLU A 15 17.79 -6.09 -3.24
N LEU A 16 17.48 -4.81 -3.15
CA LEU A 16 16.19 -4.26 -3.53
C LEU A 16 16.21 -3.64 -4.93
N CYS A 17 15.40 -4.16 -5.83
CA CYS A 17 15.10 -3.56 -7.12
C CYS A 17 13.74 -2.81 -7.04
N VAL A 18 13.76 -1.48 -7.09
CA VAL A 18 12.55 -0.66 -6.99
C VAL A 18 12.15 -0.11 -8.36
N VAL A 19 11.03 -0.61 -8.90
CA VAL A 19 10.44 -0.17 -10.16
C VAL A 19 9.29 0.80 -9.90
N LYS A 20 9.40 2.04 -10.39
CA LYS A 20 8.34 3.05 -10.27
C LYS A 20 7.37 2.92 -11.42
N CYS A 21 6.20 2.34 -11.17
CA CYS A 21 5.07 2.41 -12.08
C CYS A 21 4.48 3.82 -12.02
N ARG A 22 4.55 4.59 -13.12
CA ARG A 22 4.02 5.96 -13.19
C ARG A 22 2.57 6.02 -13.66
N HIS A 23 1.88 4.91 -13.58
CA HIS A 23 0.49 4.73 -13.99
C HIS A 23 -0.30 4.02 -12.89
N ASP A 24 -1.62 4.07 -13.00
CA ASP A 24 -2.56 3.46 -12.06
C ASP A 24 -2.66 1.93 -12.22
N LEU A 25 -3.34 1.28 -11.29
CA LEU A 25 -3.55 -0.17 -11.28
C LEU A 25 -4.33 -0.67 -12.52
N PRO A 26 -5.40 0.01 -13.00
CA PRO A 26 -6.08 -0.37 -14.23
C PRO A 26 -5.18 -0.38 -15.48
N THR A 27 -4.22 0.53 -15.55
CA THR A 27 -3.24 0.56 -16.65
C THR A 27 -2.30 -0.64 -16.57
N LEU A 28 -1.79 -0.96 -15.36
CA LEU A 28 -0.99 -2.18 -15.18
C LEU A 28 -1.79 -3.44 -15.57
N TYR A 29 -3.05 -3.53 -15.15
CA TYR A 29 -3.93 -4.65 -15.52
C TYR A 29 -4.09 -4.80 -17.04
N SER A 30 -4.29 -3.68 -17.74
CA SER A 30 -4.38 -3.69 -19.21
C SER A 30 -3.09 -4.18 -19.87
N ASN A 31 -1.95 -3.75 -19.37
CA ASN A 31 -0.63 -4.18 -19.84
C ASN A 31 -0.39 -5.68 -19.57
N LEU A 32 -0.77 -6.17 -18.37
CA LEU A 32 -0.69 -7.59 -18.03
C LEU A 32 -1.50 -8.45 -19.00
N ARG A 33 -2.75 -8.07 -19.29
CA ARG A 33 -3.59 -8.79 -20.26
C ARG A 33 -2.98 -8.79 -21.66
N ALA A 34 -2.44 -7.66 -22.10
CA ALA A 34 -1.78 -7.55 -23.40
C ALA A 34 -0.51 -8.40 -23.51
N ASN A 35 0.18 -8.64 -22.39
CA ASN A 35 1.42 -9.41 -22.31
C ASN A 35 1.21 -10.86 -21.80
N GLY A 36 -0.02 -11.39 -21.82
CA GLY A 36 -0.31 -12.75 -21.39
C GLY A 36 -0.05 -12.99 -19.90
N TYR A 37 -0.31 -11.98 -19.06
CA TYR A 37 -0.07 -11.97 -17.61
C TYR A 37 1.41 -12.10 -17.20
N ASP A 38 2.33 -11.79 -18.10
CA ASP A 38 3.76 -11.68 -17.78
C ASP A 38 4.01 -10.31 -17.11
N LEU A 39 4.22 -10.33 -15.78
CA LEU A 39 4.49 -9.12 -15.00
C LEU A 39 5.76 -8.41 -15.47
N PHE A 40 6.83 -9.16 -15.72
CA PHE A 40 8.13 -8.57 -16.03
C PHE A 40 8.15 -7.89 -17.40
N ARG A 41 7.34 -8.36 -18.37
CA ARG A 41 7.10 -7.64 -19.64
C ARG A 41 6.20 -6.43 -19.49
N SER A 42 5.41 -6.38 -18.41
CA SER A 42 4.43 -5.30 -18.16
C SER A 42 5.01 -4.18 -17.31
N LEU A 43 6.17 -4.38 -16.67
CA LEU A 43 6.83 -3.39 -15.82
C LEU A 43 7.81 -2.50 -16.62
N PRO A 44 7.88 -1.18 -16.30
CA PRO A 44 8.69 -0.20 -17.02
C PRO A 44 10.17 -0.20 -16.56
N PHE A 45 10.88 -1.32 -16.66
CA PHE A 45 12.28 -1.43 -16.24
C PHE A 45 13.19 -0.41 -16.92
N ASN A 46 13.07 -0.29 -18.27
CA ASN A 46 13.90 0.63 -19.05
C ASN A 46 13.69 2.09 -18.65
N GLU A 47 12.45 2.48 -18.38
CA GLU A 47 12.11 3.84 -17.93
C GLU A 47 12.66 4.16 -16.54
N ASN A 48 12.95 3.13 -15.75
CA ASN A 48 13.59 3.22 -14.44
C ASN A 48 15.13 3.10 -14.51
N GLY A 49 15.70 2.97 -15.72
CA GLY A 49 17.14 2.78 -15.90
C GLY A 49 17.65 1.41 -15.44
N ILE A 50 16.75 0.44 -15.31
CA ILE A 50 17.09 -0.92 -14.86
C ILE A 50 17.35 -1.76 -16.11
N VAL A 51 18.57 -2.26 -16.24
CA VAL A 51 18.99 -3.14 -17.32
C VAL A 51 18.96 -4.59 -16.82
N LEU A 52 18.03 -5.36 -17.36
CA LEU A 52 17.92 -6.78 -17.03
C LEU A 52 18.93 -7.59 -17.84
N PRO A 53 19.56 -8.63 -17.25
CA PRO A 53 20.46 -9.53 -17.97
C PRO A 53 19.73 -10.23 -19.12
N LYS A 54 20.36 -10.26 -20.31
CA LYS A 54 19.77 -10.87 -21.51
C LYS A 54 19.86 -12.41 -21.52
N ASP A 55 20.78 -12.94 -20.77
CA ASP A 55 21.14 -14.36 -20.67
C ASP A 55 20.41 -15.12 -19.54
N LYS A 56 19.60 -14.41 -18.78
CA LYS A 56 18.83 -15.00 -17.66
C LYS A 56 17.33 -14.77 -17.83
N ARG A 57 16.55 -15.73 -17.38
CA ARG A 57 15.09 -15.54 -17.26
C ARG A 57 14.81 -14.51 -16.16
N VAL A 58 14.00 -13.52 -16.45
CA VAL A 58 13.73 -12.40 -15.54
C VAL A 58 13.03 -12.86 -14.25
N ASP A 59 12.13 -13.83 -14.36
CA ASP A 59 11.42 -14.44 -13.26
C ASP A 59 12.35 -15.17 -12.26
N THR A 60 13.56 -15.55 -12.69
CA THR A 60 14.57 -16.17 -11.81
C THR A 60 15.52 -15.17 -11.14
N LEU A 61 15.40 -13.89 -11.46
CA LEU A 61 16.25 -12.84 -10.89
C LEU A 61 15.74 -12.33 -9.54
N PHE A 62 14.46 -12.53 -9.26
CA PHE A 62 13.80 -12.02 -8.06
C PHE A 62 13.22 -13.18 -7.26
N SER A 63 13.57 -13.27 -5.99
CA SER A 63 13.05 -14.30 -5.07
C SER A 63 11.65 -13.94 -4.57
N GLN A 64 11.34 -12.66 -4.51
CA GLN A 64 10.05 -12.14 -4.05
C GLN A 64 9.70 -10.86 -4.80
N VAL A 65 8.41 -10.66 -5.07
CA VAL A 65 7.89 -9.48 -5.74
C VAL A 65 6.74 -8.89 -4.93
N PHE A 66 6.85 -7.60 -4.61
CA PHE A 66 5.82 -6.85 -3.89
C PHE A 66 5.36 -5.66 -4.71
N LEU A 67 4.04 -5.54 -4.90
CA LEU A 67 3.42 -4.45 -5.63
C LEU A 67 2.67 -3.54 -4.65
N PHE A 68 2.88 -2.22 -4.77
CA PHE A 68 2.19 -1.22 -3.95
C PHE A 68 1.48 -0.24 -4.86
N PHE A 69 0.16 -0.17 -4.74
CA PHE A 69 -0.67 0.71 -5.54
C PHE A 69 -1.67 1.47 -4.66
N ASP A 70 -2.13 2.60 -5.18
CA ASP A 70 -3.22 3.36 -4.60
C ASP A 70 -4.55 2.80 -5.10
N TYR A 71 -5.59 2.85 -4.28
CA TYR A 71 -6.94 2.41 -4.64
C TYR A 71 -7.55 3.23 -5.79
N ASP A 72 -7.04 4.45 -5.98
CA ASP A 72 -7.48 5.39 -7.03
C ASP A 72 -9.00 5.58 -7.08
N PHE A 73 -9.57 5.90 -5.92
CA PHE A 73 -11.01 6.01 -5.69
C PHE A 73 -11.71 7.02 -6.60
N GLN A 74 -10.97 7.97 -7.15
CA GLN A 74 -11.43 9.00 -8.09
C GLN A 74 -11.29 8.62 -9.57
N ASN A 75 -10.91 7.37 -9.89
CA ASN A 75 -10.66 6.94 -11.25
C ASN A 75 -11.87 7.18 -12.16
N LYS A 76 -11.62 7.73 -13.36
CA LYS A 76 -12.66 8.10 -14.33
C LYS A 76 -13.43 6.93 -14.90
N MET A 77 -12.90 5.72 -14.87
CA MET A 77 -13.62 4.53 -15.35
C MET A 77 -14.74 4.06 -14.41
N GLY A 78 -14.82 4.66 -13.23
CA GLY A 78 -15.86 4.41 -12.24
C GLY A 78 -15.49 3.29 -11.25
N THR A 79 -15.99 3.43 -10.02
CA THR A 79 -15.67 2.59 -8.87
C THR A 79 -15.93 1.10 -9.12
N GLN A 80 -17.05 0.77 -9.77
CA GLN A 80 -17.41 -0.63 -10.07
C GLN A 80 -16.36 -1.32 -10.94
N LYS A 81 -15.89 -0.65 -12.00
CA LYS A 81 -14.88 -1.23 -12.90
C LYS A 81 -13.53 -1.36 -12.20
N VAL A 82 -13.13 -0.35 -11.41
CA VAL A 82 -11.91 -0.40 -10.60
C VAL A 82 -11.97 -1.56 -9.61
N ASN A 83 -13.10 -1.76 -8.94
CA ASN A 83 -13.29 -2.86 -7.98
C ASN A 83 -13.21 -4.24 -8.65
N ASN A 84 -13.77 -4.41 -9.84
CA ASN A 84 -13.67 -5.68 -10.56
C ASN A 84 -12.21 -5.98 -10.95
N ILE A 85 -11.48 -4.98 -11.45
CA ILE A 85 -10.06 -5.12 -11.78
C ILE A 85 -9.26 -5.45 -10.52
N LEU A 86 -9.48 -4.73 -9.44
CA LEU A 86 -8.76 -4.93 -8.20
C LEU A 86 -9.00 -6.32 -7.61
N TYR A 87 -10.23 -6.82 -7.69
CA TYR A 87 -10.57 -8.17 -7.26
C TYR A 87 -9.75 -9.24 -8.02
N GLU A 88 -9.72 -9.15 -9.37
CA GLU A 88 -8.91 -10.05 -10.20
C GLU A 88 -7.41 -9.92 -9.91
N MET A 89 -6.92 -8.69 -9.71
CA MET A 89 -5.52 -8.43 -9.41
C MET A 89 -5.10 -8.97 -8.04
N LEU A 90 -5.98 -8.90 -7.03
CA LEU A 90 -5.71 -9.44 -5.69
C LEU A 90 -5.74 -10.97 -5.67
N ASP A 91 -6.51 -11.60 -6.56
CA ASP A 91 -6.48 -13.05 -6.74
C ASP A 91 -5.20 -13.50 -7.46
N PHE A 92 -4.76 -12.76 -8.46
CA PHE A 92 -3.57 -13.10 -9.24
C PHE A 92 -2.27 -12.80 -8.47
N PHE A 93 -2.22 -11.68 -7.74
CA PHE A 93 -1.06 -11.24 -6.96
C PHE A 93 -1.26 -11.51 -5.47
N ASN A 94 -1.30 -12.76 -5.08
CA ASN A 94 -1.56 -13.20 -3.71
C ASN A 94 -0.35 -13.83 -3.00
N ASP A 95 0.72 -14.14 -3.74
CA ASP A 95 1.95 -14.77 -3.22
C ASP A 95 3.20 -14.08 -3.80
N GLU A 96 4.08 -13.62 -2.91
CA GLU A 96 5.29 -12.88 -3.26
C GLU A 96 6.34 -13.73 -3.99
N THR A 97 6.28 -15.04 -3.87
CA THR A 97 7.23 -15.99 -4.48
C THR A 97 6.77 -16.52 -5.83
N GLU A 98 5.50 -16.31 -6.16
CA GLU A 98 4.89 -16.72 -7.43
C GLU A 98 4.73 -15.53 -8.38
N ASN A 99 3.50 -15.02 -8.50
CA ASN A 99 3.20 -13.88 -9.38
C ASN A 99 3.55 -12.54 -8.74
N GLY A 100 3.77 -12.48 -7.44
CA GLY A 100 3.93 -11.31 -6.63
C GLY A 100 2.78 -11.11 -5.66
N LYS A 101 2.95 -10.21 -4.68
CA LYS A 101 1.92 -9.87 -3.69
C LYS A 101 1.54 -8.40 -3.77
N LEU A 102 0.25 -8.14 -3.97
CA LEU A 102 -0.30 -6.80 -4.14
C LEU A 102 -0.76 -6.20 -2.82
N TYR A 103 -0.34 -4.97 -2.56
CA TYR A 103 -0.69 -4.15 -1.41
C TYR A 103 -1.36 -2.85 -1.85
N ILE A 104 -2.50 -2.51 -1.26
CA ILE A 104 -3.31 -1.36 -1.64
C ILE A 104 -3.35 -0.31 -0.54
N ASN A 105 -3.05 0.94 -0.89
CA ASN A 105 -3.24 2.11 -0.03
C ASN A 105 -4.67 2.67 -0.19
N TYR A 106 -5.39 2.86 0.89
CA TYR A 106 -6.74 3.43 0.88
C TYR A 106 -6.74 4.84 1.47
N PRO A 107 -7.09 5.89 0.72
CA PRO A 107 -7.31 5.88 -0.73
C PRO A 107 -6.01 5.96 -1.54
N MET A 108 -4.89 6.38 -0.93
CA MET A 108 -3.59 6.59 -1.59
C MET A 108 -2.44 6.61 -0.57
N ILE A 109 -1.20 6.67 -1.06
CA ILE A 109 0.01 6.61 -0.22
C ILE A 109 0.03 7.68 0.89
N GLU A 110 -0.59 8.83 0.67
CA GLU A 110 -0.72 9.88 1.68
C GLU A 110 -1.52 9.46 2.92
N SER A 111 -2.24 8.33 2.88
CA SER A 111 -2.86 7.71 4.06
C SER A 111 -1.86 7.45 5.19
N LEU A 112 -0.58 7.25 4.85
CA LEU A 112 0.50 7.11 5.82
C LEU A 112 0.69 8.35 6.71
N LYS A 113 0.32 9.53 6.21
CA LYS A 113 0.40 10.80 6.94
C LYS A 113 -0.86 11.13 7.75
N TYR A 114 -1.93 10.39 7.54
CA TYR A 114 -3.25 10.73 8.07
C TYR A 114 -3.39 10.30 9.53
N THR A 115 -2.60 10.94 10.40
CA THR A 115 -2.55 10.66 11.84
C THR A 115 -2.33 11.95 12.61
N LYS A 116 -3.07 12.20 13.68
CA LYS A 116 -2.95 13.40 14.53
C LYS A 116 -1.75 13.32 15.45
N GLU A 117 -1.49 12.14 15.94
CA GLU A 117 -0.41 11.83 16.90
C GLU A 117 0.11 10.42 16.65
N MET A 118 1.11 10.00 17.39
CA MET A 118 1.71 8.69 17.17
C MET A 118 2.01 8.00 18.53
N PRO A 119 1.24 6.96 18.90
CA PRO A 119 0.08 6.37 18.19
C PRO A 119 -1.17 7.26 18.27
N ASP A 120 -2.07 7.12 17.30
CA ASP A 120 -3.34 7.86 17.25
C ASP A 120 -4.50 6.94 17.67
N ALA A 121 -5.09 7.22 18.83
CA ALA A 121 -6.18 6.43 19.40
C ALA A 121 -7.47 6.47 18.56
N GLU A 122 -7.64 7.50 17.73
CA GLU A 122 -8.83 7.69 16.89
C GLU A 122 -8.62 7.21 15.44
N TYR A 123 -7.43 6.70 15.10
CA TYR A 123 -7.07 6.30 13.73
C TYR A 123 -8.07 5.33 13.10
N TRP A 124 -8.64 4.41 13.89
CA TRP A 124 -9.60 3.41 13.44
C TRP A 124 -10.90 4.02 12.88
N LYS A 125 -11.26 5.27 13.24
CA LYS A 125 -12.46 5.98 12.78
C LYS A 125 -12.28 6.73 11.46
N TYR A 126 -11.05 6.98 11.03
CA TYR A 126 -10.80 7.88 9.90
C TYR A 126 -11.22 7.26 8.57
N VAL A 127 -12.01 8.02 7.84
CA VAL A 127 -12.50 7.69 6.50
C VAL A 127 -12.18 8.82 5.53
N ALA A 128 -12.14 8.51 4.24
CA ALA A 128 -12.07 9.50 3.17
C ALA A 128 -13.22 9.29 2.20
N THR A 129 -13.83 10.37 1.75
CA THR A 129 -14.89 10.34 0.75
C THR A 129 -14.31 10.35 -0.66
N ARG A 130 -15.07 9.81 -1.63
CA ARG A 130 -14.73 9.90 -3.04
C ARG A 130 -14.59 11.35 -3.50
N HIS A 131 -15.45 12.24 -2.98
CA HIS A 131 -15.40 13.67 -3.27
C HIS A 131 -14.06 14.30 -2.86
N GLU A 132 -13.56 14.00 -1.64
CA GLU A 132 -12.26 14.51 -1.17
C GLU A 132 -11.10 14.05 -2.06
N CYS A 133 -11.15 12.79 -2.53
CA CYS A 133 -10.15 12.25 -3.45
C CYS A 133 -10.22 12.95 -4.82
N ALA A 134 -11.42 13.06 -5.40
CA ALA A 134 -11.65 13.67 -6.71
C ALA A 134 -11.31 15.16 -6.78
N LYS A 135 -11.46 15.89 -5.69
CA LYS A 135 -11.10 17.30 -5.56
C LYS A 135 -9.68 17.55 -5.04
N HIS A 136 -8.87 16.49 -4.93
CA HIS A 136 -7.51 16.55 -4.35
C HIS A 136 -7.45 17.10 -2.91
N LEU A 137 -8.58 17.12 -2.19
CA LEU A 137 -8.66 17.61 -0.82
C LEU A 137 -7.98 16.67 0.16
N PHE A 138 -8.01 15.36 -0.12
CA PHE A 138 -7.43 14.34 0.75
C PHE A 138 -5.95 14.61 1.05
N LYS A 139 -5.15 14.95 0.04
CA LYS A 139 -3.73 15.29 0.24
C LYS A 139 -3.55 16.49 1.16
N GLY A 140 -4.31 17.55 0.93
CA GLY A 140 -4.31 18.74 1.78
C GLY A 140 -4.80 18.46 3.20
N ASN A 141 -5.80 17.61 3.36
CA ASN A 141 -6.30 17.17 4.66
C ASN A 141 -5.23 16.31 5.38
N ALA A 142 -4.57 15.39 4.70
CA ALA A 142 -3.49 14.60 5.24
C ALA A 142 -2.33 15.46 5.77
N GLU A 143 -1.95 16.53 5.05
CA GLU A 143 -0.90 17.46 5.49
C GLU A 143 -1.31 18.29 6.71
N ARG A 144 -2.59 18.68 6.83
CA ARG A 144 -3.12 19.45 7.98
C ARG A 144 -3.44 18.59 9.19
N PHE A 145 -3.91 17.38 8.93
CA PHE A 145 -4.32 16.42 9.92
C PHE A 145 -3.15 15.67 10.55
N ALA A 146 -2.07 15.66 9.82
CA ALA A 146 -0.89 14.91 10.16
C ALA A 146 -0.21 15.46 11.42
N TYR A 147 0.36 14.58 12.14
CA TYR A 147 1.37 14.81 13.14
C TYR A 147 2.41 15.85 12.66
N ALA A 148 2.88 16.71 13.57
CA ALA A 148 3.69 17.88 13.23
C ALA A 148 4.93 17.61 12.34
N GLN A 149 5.44 16.38 12.35
CA GLN A 149 6.59 15.94 11.53
C GLN A 149 6.17 15.18 10.25
N ALA A 150 4.88 15.04 9.99
CA ALA A 150 4.38 14.21 8.88
C ALA A 150 4.56 14.86 7.51
N LYS A 151 4.69 16.19 7.41
CA LYS A 151 4.89 16.91 6.15
C LYS A 151 6.04 16.29 5.36
N ALA A 152 5.78 15.94 4.09
CA ALA A 152 6.75 15.28 3.22
C ALA A 152 7.36 13.99 3.84
N PHE A 153 6.59 13.25 4.64
CA PHE A 153 7.02 12.04 5.34
C PHE A 153 8.24 12.23 6.25
N ARG A 154 8.40 13.41 6.86
CA ARG A 154 9.55 13.70 7.72
C ARG A 154 9.73 12.69 8.84
N PHE A 155 8.63 12.23 9.45
CA PHE A 155 8.61 11.31 10.60
C PHE A 155 9.21 9.91 10.30
N ILE A 156 9.30 9.54 9.02
CA ILE A 156 9.95 8.30 8.56
C ILE A 156 11.18 8.56 7.69
N ASN A 157 11.58 9.82 7.50
CA ASN A 157 12.69 10.20 6.64
C ASN A 157 14.01 10.18 7.41
N LEU A 158 14.86 9.20 7.13
CA LEU A 158 16.18 9.04 7.75
C LEU A 158 17.15 10.24 7.54
N ALA A 159 16.91 11.08 6.51
CA ALA A 159 17.69 12.30 6.30
C ALA A 159 17.20 13.49 7.17
N LYS A 160 16.04 13.37 7.82
CA LYS A 160 15.37 14.44 8.56
C LYS A 160 15.05 14.09 10.01
N THR A 161 15.14 12.81 10.38
CA THR A 161 14.76 12.29 11.69
C THR A 161 15.75 11.21 12.12
N ARG A 162 16.10 11.18 13.40
CA ARG A 162 17.03 10.18 13.96
C ARG A 162 16.50 8.75 13.75
N ARG A 163 17.43 7.82 13.53
CA ARG A 163 17.13 6.41 13.18
C ARG A 163 16.19 5.75 14.20
N GLU A 164 16.44 5.91 15.47
CA GLU A 164 15.66 5.28 16.54
C GLU A 164 14.23 5.81 16.58
N ILE A 165 14.06 7.11 16.30
CA ILE A 165 12.72 7.74 16.21
C ILE A 165 11.99 7.19 14.97
N VAL A 166 12.65 7.03 13.83
CA VAL A 166 12.05 6.49 12.62
C VAL A 166 11.60 5.04 12.84
N ILE A 167 12.41 4.21 13.47
CA ILE A 167 12.04 2.83 13.85
C ILE A 167 10.81 2.84 14.76
N SER A 168 10.82 3.64 15.83
CA SER A 168 9.69 3.77 16.73
C SER A 168 8.41 4.26 16.01
N ASN A 169 8.52 5.18 15.07
CA ASN A 169 7.40 5.65 14.27
C ASN A 169 6.83 4.53 13.38
N TRP A 170 7.68 3.75 12.71
CA TRP A 170 7.22 2.60 11.92
C TRP A 170 6.52 1.55 12.76
N GLU A 171 7.01 1.25 13.97
CA GLU A 171 6.34 0.32 14.87
C GLU A 171 4.94 0.80 15.28
N LYS A 172 4.79 2.09 15.59
CA LYS A 172 3.49 2.70 15.91
C LYS A 172 2.55 2.69 14.72
N LEU A 173 3.03 3.04 13.52
CA LEU A 173 2.27 2.98 12.28
C LEU A 173 1.83 1.55 11.96
N LYS A 174 2.70 0.56 12.18
CA LYS A 174 2.41 -0.86 12.01
C LYS A 174 1.24 -1.27 12.92
N ILE A 175 1.36 -1.02 14.21
CA ILE A 175 0.33 -1.36 15.19
C ILE A 175 -1.02 -0.73 14.81
N GLN A 176 -1.07 0.58 14.58
CA GLN A 176 -2.35 1.26 14.30
C GLN A 176 -2.99 0.82 12.99
N ASN A 177 -2.21 0.56 11.92
CA ASN A 177 -2.76 0.08 10.65
C ASN A 177 -3.23 -1.37 10.74
N VAL A 178 -2.49 -2.23 11.44
CA VAL A 178 -2.87 -3.63 11.65
C VAL A 178 -4.12 -3.75 12.53
N CYS A 179 -4.21 -3.01 13.63
CA CYS A 179 -5.41 -2.95 14.46
C CYS A 179 -6.62 -2.47 13.65
N LYS A 180 -6.46 -1.44 12.82
CA LYS A 180 -7.52 -0.95 11.95
C LYS A 180 -7.91 -1.97 10.87
N ALA A 181 -6.96 -2.67 10.26
CA ALA A 181 -7.26 -3.74 9.30
C ALA A 181 -8.06 -4.87 9.98
N ASN A 182 -7.70 -5.26 11.21
CA ASN A 182 -8.45 -6.21 12.01
C ASN A 182 -9.86 -5.69 12.33
N TYR A 183 -10.00 -4.42 12.66
CA TYR A 183 -11.31 -3.79 12.86
C TYR A 183 -12.16 -3.81 11.59
N LEU A 184 -11.57 -3.50 10.45
CA LEU A 184 -12.25 -3.55 9.16
C LEU A 184 -12.82 -4.94 8.87
N VAL A 185 -12.02 -5.98 9.03
CA VAL A 185 -12.40 -7.34 8.67
C VAL A 185 -13.28 -7.98 9.75
N PHE A 186 -12.88 -7.89 11.01
CA PHE A 186 -13.50 -8.64 12.13
C PHE A 186 -14.18 -7.76 13.19
N GLY A 187 -14.15 -6.44 13.08
CA GLY A 187 -14.76 -5.53 14.06
C GLY A 187 -13.94 -5.34 15.35
N SER A 188 -12.72 -5.87 15.43
CA SER A 188 -11.87 -5.78 16.65
C SER A 188 -10.66 -4.88 16.41
N ASN A 189 -10.58 -3.75 17.11
CA ASN A 189 -9.47 -2.79 17.02
C ASN A 189 -8.27 -3.22 17.89
N THR A 190 -7.79 -4.45 17.67
CA THR A 190 -6.65 -5.06 18.35
C THR A 190 -5.71 -5.69 17.33
N ILE A 191 -4.51 -6.04 17.75
CA ILE A 191 -3.63 -6.89 16.92
C ILE A 191 -4.29 -8.26 16.80
N PRO A 192 -4.41 -8.85 15.60
CA PRO A 192 -5.00 -10.16 15.42
C PRO A 192 -4.14 -11.25 16.08
N LEU A 193 -4.79 -12.32 16.54
CA LEU A 193 -4.10 -13.46 17.14
C LEU A 193 -3.21 -14.20 16.13
N GLU A 194 -3.67 -14.29 14.88
CA GLU A 194 -2.94 -14.91 13.78
C GLU A 194 -2.76 -13.91 12.63
N LYS A 195 -1.55 -13.82 12.10
CA LYS A 195 -1.22 -12.89 11.01
C LYS A 195 -1.99 -13.20 9.72
N SER A 196 -2.18 -14.46 9.41
CA SER A 196 -2.79 -14.96 8.18
C SER A 196 -4.26 -14.56 7.99
N ILE A 197 -4.97 -14.19 9.07
CA ILE A 197 -6.39 -13.85 8.98
C ILE A 197 -6.66 -12.47 8.37
N ILE A 198 -5.66 -11.59 8.31
CA ILE A 198 -5.75 -10.29 7.65
C ILE A 198 -4.90 -10.33 6.38
N ASN A 199 -5.55 -10.40 5.22
CA ASN A 199 -4.91 -10.33 3.92
C ASN A 199 -5.50 -9.21 3.08
N GLN A 200 -4.85 -8.84 1.98
CA GLN A 200 -5.26 -7.71 1.15
C GLN A 200 -6.63 -7.91 0.51
N LYS A 201 -7.02 -9.15 0.18
CA LYS A 201 -8.34 -9.45 -0.37
C LYS A 201 -9.43 -9.27 0.68
N SER A 202 -9.28 -9.78 1.89
CA SER A 202 -10.25 -9.59 2.97
C SER A 202 -10.40 -8.12 3.38
N ILE A 203 -9.31 -7.35 3.37
CA ILE A 203 -9.35 -5.91 3.57
C ILE A 203 -10.15 -5.24 2.45
N PHE A 204 -9.91 -5.57 1.19
CA PHE A 204 -10.61 -5.01 0.05
C PHE A 204 -12.12 -5.32 0.09
N GLU A 205 -12.50 -6.56 0.37
CA GLU A 205 -13.89 -6.97 0.50
C GLU A 205 -14.61 -6.22 1.61
N ALA A 206 -13.96 -6.06 2.77
CA ALA A 206 -14.50 -5.27 3.89
C ALA A 206 -14.60 -3.77 3.56
N GLN A 207 -13.63 -3.20 2.85
CA GLN A 207 -13.67 -1.82 2.34
C GLN A 207 -14.88 -1.63 1.40
N LYS A 208 -15.02 -2.54 0.43
CA LYS A 208 -16.10 -2.50 -0.56
C LYS A 208 -17.46 -2.57 0.11
N GLU A 209 -17.71 -3.58 0.92
CA GLU A 209 -19.01 -3.84 1.55
C GLU A 209 -19.41 -2.74 2.54
N LYS A 210 -18.50 -2.38 3.45
CA LYS A 210 -18.83 -1.50 4.60
C LYS A 210 -18.76 -0.01 4.27
N TYR A 211 -17.98 0.39 3.27
CA TYR A 211 -17.71 1.80 3.01
C TYR A 211 -17.98 2.23 1.57
N VAL A 212 -17.49 1.50 0.55
CA VAL A 212 -17.55 1.94 -0.84
C VAL A 212 -18.96 1.87 -1.39
N ASP A 213 -19.59 0.69 -1.30
CA ASP A 213 -20.90 0.44 -1.91
C ASP A 213 -22.02 1.19 -1.20
N SER A 214 -21.90 1.43 0.11
CA SER A 214 -22.96 2.05 0.91
C SER A 214 -22.84 3.56 1.03
N ASN A 215 -21.63 4.12 1.04
CA ASN A 215 -21.40 5.51 1.45
C ASN A 215 -20.45 6.31 0.54
N GLU A 216 -19.94 5.73 -0.54
CA GLU A 216 -18.89 6.33 -1.37
C GLU A 216 -17.68 6.82 -0.53
N MET A 217 -17.28 6.03 0.45
CA MET A 217 -16.14 6.28 1.34
C MET A 217 -15.15 5.12 1.31
N VAL A 218 -13.96 5.34 1.81
CA VAL A 218 -13.00 4.30 2.17
C VAL A 218 -12.50 4.53 3.59
N SER A 219 -12.29 3.48 4.35
CA SER A 219 -11.58 3.56 5.62
C SER A 219 -10.10 3.79 5.32
N ILE A 220 -9.54 4.88 5.85
CA ILE A 220 -8.15 5.26 5.58
C ILE A 220 -7.21 4.19 6.13
N LEU A 221 -6.42 3.56 5.24
CA LEU A 221 -5.50 2.48 5.60
C LEU A 221 -4.27 2.52 4.70
N ASN A 222 -3.10 2.35 5.29
CA ASN A 222 -1.86 2.31 4.53
C ASN A 222 -1.26 0.90 4.49
N SER A 223 -0.89 0.46 3.32
CA SER A 223 -0.40 -0.89 3.09
C SER A 223 1.06 -1.12 3.48
N PHE A 224 1.90 -0.08 3.54
CA PHE A 224 3.30 -0.24 3.92
C PHE A 224 3.49 -0.75 5.36
N PRO A 225 2.77 -0.21 6.38
CA PRO A 225 2.79 -0.79 7.72
C PRO A 225 2.26 -2.22 7.77
N ILE A 226 1.24 -2.56 6.95
CA ILE A 226 0.71 -3.91 6.87
C ILE A 226 1.74 -4.86 6.25
N PHE A 227 2.43 -4.43 5.19
CA PHE A 227 3.54 -5.17 4.61
C PHE A 227 4.62 -5.49 5.66
N LEU A 228 5.02 -4.51 6.47
CA LEU A 228 5.99 -4.74 7.54
C LEU A 228 5.50 -5.77 8.57
N TYR A 229 4.21 -5.81 8.83
CA TYR A 229 3.62 -6.82 9.71
C TYR A 229 3.60 -8.21 9.08
N ASP A 230 3.25 -8.32 7.78
CA ASP A 230 3.19 -9.57 7.06
C ASP A 230 4.58 -10.18 6.84
N TYR A 231 5.54 -9.35 6.43
CA TYR A 231 6.88 -9.76 6.02
C TYR A 231 7.73 -10.26 7.19
N PHE A 232 7.71 -9.55 8.33
CA PHE A 232 8.49 -9.93 9.50
C PHE A 232 7.67 -10.85 10.41
N LYS A 233 8.03 -12.12 10.39
CA LYS A 233 7.41 -13.17 11.25
C LYS A 233 7.78 -13.03 12.72
#